data_b7aec21cd3ebff41e05f0e01bf03c0f9
#
_entry.id   b7aec21cd3ebff41e05f0e01bf03c0f9
#
_cell.length_a   1.000
_cell.length_b   1.000
_cell.length_c   1.000
_cell.angle_alpha   90.00
_cell.angle_beta   90.00
_cell.angle_gamma   90.00
#
_symmetry.space_group_name_H-M   'P 1'
#
loop_
_entity.id
_entity.type
_entity.pdbx_description
1 polymer ?
#
loop_
_entity_poly.entity_id
_entity_poly.type
_entity_poly.pdbx_seq_one_letter_code
_entity_poly.pdbx_strand_id
1 'polypeptide(L)'
;YSYALQYYKNSEDEIQWLPICGIPQTLIANKTLFDQYGIKIPKNYKEYAQACQQFYDNGIKPYILDLAEDWSTQEVIQAGAIGEFTSLDGIKWRSSAESSADNIKFDAALWKRILSQTSTFLKDSHFTKDDISVDITTATETFLEGKAAMFHGYPALIQEFQKQMDAELIRIPFFSQTSDEAFINMTPSLNIAFNKDLEKNPEKLDIALDVLDCMISEEGQKRIADGSGVISLNTDVPTMMKDVSGLEKEIQDNSVYIRYSAQKSFAASLKVVHGLLSGEMDEEKAYDTLCSVMNS
;
A
#
# COMPACT_ATOMS: atom_id res chain seq x y z
N TYR A 1 2.55 0.72 18.02
CA TYR A 1 2.12 -0.56 17.45
C TYR A 1 3.33 -1.50 17.29
N SER A 2 3.35 -2.57 18.07
CA SER A 2 4.47 -3.54 18.11
C SER A 2 4.74 -4.21 16.76
N TYR A 3 3.72 -4.40 15.93
CA TYR A 3 3.85 -4.97 14.60
C TYR A 3 4.73 -4.13 13.66
N ALA A 4 4.73 -2.80 13.80
CA ALA A 4 5.58 -1.96 12.97
C ALA A 4 7.07 -2.12 13.31
N LEU A 5 7.41 -2.47 14.54
CA LEU A 5 8.78 -2.68 14.98
C LEU A 5 9.37 -4.00 14.50
N GLN A 6 8.55 -5.01 14.26
CA GLN A 6 9.03 -6.33 13.81
C GLN A 6 9.73 -6.28 12.45
N TYR A 7 9.36 -5.33 11.58
CA TYR A 7 9.98 -5.12 10.27
C TYR A 7 11.42 -4.58 10.33
N TYR A 8 11.81 -4.03 11.47
CA TYR A 8 13.09 -3.32 11.63
C TYR A 8 14.03 -4.01 12.62
N LYS A 9 13.74 -5.27 12.96
CA LYS A 9 14.60 -6.10 13.77
C LYS A 9 15.64 -6.83 12.91
N ASN A 10 16.85 -6.95 13.44
CA ASN A 10 17.87 -7.80 12.86
C ASN A 10 17.71 -9.27 13.32
N SER A 11 18.62 -10.14 12.89
CA SER A 11 18.65 -11.56 13.27
C SER A 11 18.86 -11.82 14.77
N GLU A 12 19.28 -10.78 15.51
CA GLU A 12 19.53 -10.83 16.96
C GLU A 12 18.37 -10.22 17.77
N ASP A 13 17.22 -9.95 17.10
CA ASP A 13 16.00 -9.34 17.65
C ASP A 13 16.19 -7.88 18.11
N GLU A 14 17.24 -7.20 17.63
CA GLU A 14 17.52 -5.81 17.91
C GLU A 14 16.82 -4.89 16.90
N ILE A 15 16.21 -3.82 17.39
CA ILE A 15 15.57 -2.79 16.55
C ILE A 15 16.65 -1.86 15.99
N GLN A 16 16.85 -1.89 14.67
CA GLN A 16 17.82 -1.06 13.98
C GLN A 16 17.24 0.27 13.47
N TRP A 17 15.92 0.32 13.25
CA TRP A 17 15.19 1.47 12.76
C TRP A 17 13.92 1.63 13.55
N LEU A 18 13.64 2.86 13.97
CA LEU A 18 12.38 3.20 14.63
C LEU A 18 11.48 3.95 13.64
N PRO A 19 10.38 3.36 13.17
CA PRO A 19 9.39 4.08 12.38
C PRO A 19 8.61 5.03 13.29
N ILE A 20 8.51 6.28 12.89
CA ILE A 20 7.83 7.33 13.67
C ILE A 20 6.35 7.41 13.28
N CYS A 21 6.01 7.11 12.04
CA CYS A 21 4.63 7.17 11.55
C CYS A 21 4.34 6.09 10.52
N GLY A 22 3.06 5.94 10.17
CA GLY A 22 2.60 5.13 9.05
C GLY A 22 1.99 6.00 7.96
N ILE A 23 2.30 5.68 6.71
CA ILE A 23 1.67 6.28 5.54
C ILE A 23 0.59 5.34 5.05
N PRO A 24 -0.71 5.68 5.19
CA PRO A 24 -1.79 4.85 4.68
C PRO A 24 -1.88 4.98 3.16
N GLN A 25 -1.76 3.86 2.48
CA GLN A 25 -1.99 3.72 1.04
C GLN A 25 -3.42 3.24 0.82
N THR A 26 -4.13 3.90 -0.08
CA THR A 26 -5.54 3.63 -0.39
C THR A 26 -5.82 3.97 -1.84
N LEU A 27 -7.03 3.71 -2.31
CA LEU A 27 -7.53 4.30 -3.54
C LEU A 27 -8.06 5.72 -3.25
N ILE A 28 -7.58 6.71 -3.99
CA ILE A 28 -8.17 8.05 -4.07
C ILE A 28 -9.22 8.00 -5.15
N ALA A 29 -10.48 8.20 -4.80
CA ALA A 29 -11.60 8.17 -5.71
C ALA A 29 -12.10 9.57 -6.02
N ASN A 30 -12.34 9.86 -7.29
CA ASN A 30 -13.02 11.07 -7.74
C ASN A 30 -14.53 10.89 -7.53
N LYS A 31 -15.03 11.27 -6.34
CA LYS A 31 -16.43 11.12 -5.97
C LYS A 31 -17.36 11.88 -6.95
N THR A 32 -16.90 13.02 -7.48
CA THR A 32 -17.66 13.77 -8.49
C THR A 32 -17.94 12.91 -9.72
N LEU A 33 -16.99 12.09 -10.19
CA LEU A 33 -17.24 11.17 -11.30
C LEU A 33 -18.21 10.05 -10.89
N PHE A 34 -18.09 9.48 -9.68
CA PHE A 34 -19.05 8.50 -9.19
C PHE A 34 -20.47 9.05 -9.20
N ASP A 35 -20.68 10.27 -8.69
CA ASP A 35 -21.99 10.93 -8.68
C ASP A 35 -22.48 11.26 -10.10
N GLN A 36 -21.61 11.75 -10.96
CA GLN A 36 -21.91 12.10 -12.35
C GLN A 36 -22.45 10.90 -13.16
N TYR A 37 -21.84 9.73 -12.97
CA TYR A 37 -22.24 8.51 -13.67
C TYR A 37 -23.26 7.67 -12.91
N GLY A 38 -23.70 8.11 -11.71
CA GLY A 38 -24.63 7.38 -10.86
C GLY A 38 -24.08 6.06 -10.33
N ILE A 39 -22.75 5.97 -10.24
CA ILE A 39 -22.02 4.79 -9.74
C ILE A 39 -21.89 4.92 -8.21
N LYS A 40 -22.21 3.86 -7.49
CA LYS A 40 -22.09 3.87 -6.03
C LYS A 40 -20.64 3.67 -5.59
N ILE A 41 -20.25 4.36 -4.52
CA ILE A 41 -18.96 4.09 -3.84
C ILE A 41 -18.99 2.65 -3.31
N PRO A 42 -18.01 1.81 -3.71
CA PRO A 42 -17.98 0.40 -3.34
C PRO A 42 -17.69 0.20 -1.85
N LYS A 43 -18.28 -0.84 -1.27
CA LYS A 43 -18.12 -1.24 0.13
C LYS A 43 -17.50 -2.64 0.30
N ASN A 44 -17.33 -3.37 -0.79
CA ASN A 44 -16.70 -4.67 -0.86
C ASN A 44 -16.13 -4.90 -2.27
N TYR A 45 -15.38 -5.99 -2.45
CA TYR A 45 -14.72 -6.29 -3.72
C TYR A 45 -15.70 -6.45 -4.89
N LYS A 46 -16.84 -7.09 -4.67
CA LYS A 46 -17.87 -7.26 -5.72
C LYS A 46 -18.39 -5.92 -6.24
N GLU A 47 -18.67 -4.99 -5.33
CA GLU A 47 -19.12 -3.65 -5.69
C GLU A 47 -18.00 -2.85 -6.37
N TYR A 48 -16.73 -3.05 -5.95
CA TYR A 48 -15.56 -2.46 -6.61
C TYR A 48 -15.45 -2.93 -8.07
N ALA A 49 -15.50 -4.23 -8.33
CA ALA A 49 -15.45 -4.78 -9.68
C ALA A 49 -16.62 -4.27 -10.56
N GLN A 50 -17.82 -4.16 -9.98
CA GLN A 50 -18.99 -3.59 -10.67
C GLN A 50 -18.79 -2.11 -11.00
N ALA A 51 -18.24 -1.31 -10.08
CA ALA A 51 -17.95 0.09 -10.32
C ALA A 51 -16.88 0.25 -11.41
N CYS A 52 -15.84 -0.57 -11.41
CA CYS A 52 -14.82 -0.59 -12.45
C CYS A 52 -15.42 -0.89 -13.83
N GLN A 53 -16.28 -1.92 -13.92
CA GLN A 53 -16.96 -2.25 -15.18
C GLN A 53 -17.83 -1.07 -15.68
N GLN A 54 -18.59 -0.43 -14.78
CA GLN A 54 -19.45 0.69 -15.16
C GLN A 54 -18.63 1.89 -15.66
N PHE A 55 -17.51 2.23 -15.04
CA PHE A 55 -16.62 3.28 -15.53
C PHE A 55 -16.05 2.93 -16.90
N TYR A 56 -15.56 1.70 -17.06
CA TYR A 56 -15.03 1.22 -18.32
C TYR A 56 -16.05 1.31 -19.46
N ASP A 57 -17.30 0.90 -19.22
CA ASP A 57 -18.40 0.98 -20.20
C ASP A 57 -18.74 2.44 -20.60
N ASN A 58 -18.43 3.39 -19.74
CA ASN A 58 -18.57 4.82 -19.99
C ASN A 58 -17.30 5.49 -20.57
N GLY A 59 -16.26 4.71 -20.88
CA GLY A 59 -15.01 5.23 -21.46
C GLY A 59 -14.10 5.94 -20.46
N ILE A 60 -14.34 5.76 -19.16
CA ILE A 60 -13.49 6.26 -18.08
C ILE A 60 -12.57 5.14 -17.60
N LYS A 61 -11.27 5.40 -17.45
CA LYS A 61 -10.34 4.45 -16.84
C LYS A 61 -10.77 4.21 -15.39
N PRO A 62 -11.09 2.96 -14.99
CA PRO A 62 -11.59 2.74 -13.62
C PRO A 62 -10.57 3.03 -12.55
N TYR A 63 -9.34 2.57 -12.76
CA TYR A 63 -8.23 2.72 -11.84
C TYR A 63 -6.93 2.95 -12.63
N ILE A 64 -6.14 3.94 -12.22
CA ILE A 64 -4.84 4.24 -12.81
C ILE A 64 -3.73 4.20 -11.77
N LEU A 65 -2.58 3.70 -12.17
CA LEU A 65 -1.39 3.51 -11.36
C LEU A 65 -0.16 3.53 -12.28
N ASP A 66 0.97 3.96 -11.77
CA ASP A 66 2.28 4.01 -12.45
C ASP A 66 2.94 2.62 -12.54
N LEU A 67 2.40 1.74 -13.38
CA LEU A 67 2.87 0.36 -13.52
C LEU A 67 4.26 0.21 -14.18
N ALA A 68 4.85 1.30 -14.67
CA ALA A 68 6.26 1.31 -15.09
C ALA A 68 7.23 1.14 -13.90
N GLU A 69 6.77 1.41 -12.67
CA GLU A 69 7.58 1.36 -11.47
C GLU A 69 7.42 0.02 -10.72
N ASP A 70 8.53 -0.50 -10.20
CA ASP A 70 8.54 -1.82 -9.53
C ASP A 70 7.78 -1.83 -8.20
N TRP A 71 7.84 -0.74 -7.43
CA TRP A 71 7.12 -0.60 -6.17
C TRP A 71 5.60 -0.61 -6.39
N SER A 72 5.11 0.02 -7.46
CA SER A 72 3.69 0.07 -7.81
C SER A 72 3.15 -1.29 -8.21
N THR A 73 3.92 -2.09 -8.92
CA THR A 73 3.53 -3.47 -9.25
C THR A 73 3.45 -4.36 -8.01
N GLN A 74 4.29 -4.13 -7.00
CA GLN A 74 4.16 -4.82 -5.73
C GLN A 74 2.89 -4.39 -4.96
N GLU A 75 2.52 -3.11 -5.02
CA GLU A 75 1.26 -2.63 -4.43
C GLU A 75 0.05 -3.30 -5.09
N VAL A 76 0.07 -3.50 -6.40
CA VAL A 76 -1.00 -4.21 -7.12
C VAL A 76 -1.17 -5.65 -6.62
N ILE A 77 -0.07 -6.38 -6.42
CA ILE A 77 -0.12 -7.74 -5.87
C ILE A 77 -0.71 -7.73 -4.46
N GLN A 78 -0.26 -6.82 -3.62
CA GLN A 78 -0.72 -6.75 -2.24
C GLN A 78 -2.17 -6.25 -2.13
N ALA A 79 -2.55 -5.25 -2.89
CA ALA A 79 -3.92 -4.74 -2.95
C ALA A 79 -4.89 -5.79 -3.50
N GLY A 80 -4.52 -6.44 -4.60
CA GLY A 80 -5.33 -7.46 -5.26
C GLY A 80 -5.55 -8.71 -4.41
N ALA A 81 -4.57 -9.09 -3.61
CA ALA A 81 -4.62 -10.29 -2.77
C ALA A 81 -4.59 -9.97 -1.25
N ILE A 82 -5.09 -8.81 -0.85
CA ILE A 82 -4.99 -8.34 0.55
C ILE A 82 -5.61 -9.32 1.54
N GLY A 83 -6.70 -9.99 1.18
CA GLY A 83 -7.34 -11.02 2.00
C GLY A 83 -6.44 -12.24 2.25
N GLU A 84 -5.60 -12.63 1.29
CA GLU A 84 -4.63 -13.71 1.48
C GLU A 84 -3.48 -13.26 2.40
N PHE A 85 -2.96 -12.06 2.22
CA PHE A 85 -1.88 -11.53 3.06
C PHE A 85 -2.31 -11.30 4.51
N THR A 86 -3.58 -11.03 4.77
CA THR A 86 -4.16 -10.86 6.11
C THR A 86 -4.72 -12.14 6.71
N SER A 87 -4.79 -13.23 5.95
CA SER A 87 -5.16 -14.56 6.43
C SER A 87 -4.12 -15.12 7.41
N LEU A 88 -4.51 -16.16 8.17
CA LEU A 88 -3.56 -16.83 9.08
C LEU A 88 -2.34 -17.39 8.35
N ASP A 89 -2.51 -17.93 7.15
CA ASP A 89 -1.40 -18.45 6.32
C ASP A 89 -0.53 -17.30 5.83
N GLY A 90 -1.13 -16.20 5.38
CA GLY A 90 -0.42 -14.99 4.97
C GLY A 90 0.40 -14.36 6.10
N ILE A 91 -0.17 -14.25 7.29
CA ILE A 91 0.54 -13.74 8.48
C ILE A 91 1.72 -14.64 8.85
N LYS A 92 1.54 -15.96 8.86
CA LYS A 92 2.63 -16.91 9.13
C LYS A 92 3.74 -16.81 8.10
N TRP A 93 3.36 -16.77 6.80
CA TRP A 93 4.34 -16.64 5.73
C TRP A 93 5.13 -15.32 5.86
N ARG A 94 4.46 -14.19 6.09
CA ARG A 94 5.10 -12.87 6.27
C ARG A 94 6.10 -12.87 7.42
N SER A 95 5.71 -13.35 8.59
CA SER A 95 6.59 -13.43 9.76
C SER A 95 7.85 -14.27 9.48
N SER A 96 7.72 -15.33 8.69
CA SER A 96 8.84 -16.17 8.27
C SER A 96 9.71 -15.49 7.21
N ALA A 97 9.12 -14.76 6.26
CA ALA A 97 9.82 -14.07 5.20
C ALA A 97 10.63 -12.86 5.73
N GLU A 98 10.07 -12.13 6.69
CA GLU A 98 10.71 -10.96 7.31
C GLU A 98 11.91 -11.35 8.19
N SER A 99 11.86 -12.51 8.85
CA SER A 99 12.97 -13.04 9.63
C SER A 99 14.10 -13.68 8.81
N SER A 100 13.94 -13.84 7.48
CA SER A 100 14.82 -14.60 6.62
C SER A 100 15.14 -13.86 5.32
N ALA A 101 15.63 -12.63 5.41
CA ALA A 101 15.86 -11.73 4.27
C ALA A 101 16.58 -12.36 3.06
N ASP A 102 17.44 -13.36 3.29
CA ASP A 102 18.25 -13.99 2.25
C ASP A 102 17.69 -15.34 1.74
N ASN A 103 16.69 -15.93 2.41
CA ASN A 103 16.15 -17.25 2.07
C ASN A 103 14.64 -17.33 2.26
N ILE A 104 13.91 -16.43 1.57
CA ILE A 104 12.44 -16.41 1.63
C ILE A 104 11.90 -17.67 0.96
N LYS A 105 11.21 -18.50 1.74
CA LYS A 105 10.50 -19.65 1.21
C LYS A 105 9.06 -19.26 0.84
N PHE A 106 8.70 -19.52 -0.39
CA PHE A 106 7.32 -19.33 -0.86
C PHE A 106 6.49 -20.56 -0.55
N ASP A 107 5.41 -20.37 0.22
CA ASP A 107 4.36 -21.37 0.31
C ASP A 107 3.61 -21.40 -1.02
N ALA A 108 3.74 -22.52 -1.76
CA ALA A 108 3.19 -22.64 -3.11
C ALA A 108 1.66 -22.53 -3.13
N ALA A 109 0.98 -23.07 -2.13
CA ALA A 109 -0.48 -23.04 -2.07
C ALA A 109 -0.98 -21.61 -1.81
N LEU A 110 -0.36 -20.89 -0.87
CA LEU A 110 -0.66 -19.48 -0.58
C LEU A 110 -0.38 -18.60 -1.80
N TRP A 111 0.81 -18.70 -2.38
CA TRP A 111 1.23 -17.82 -3.47
C TRP A 111 0.49 -18.06 -4.79
N LYS A 112 0.05 -19.29 -5.07
CA LYS A 112 -0.86 -19.53 -6.20
C LYS A 112 -2.21 -18.84 -5.99
N ARG A 113 -2.74 -18.80 -4.77
CA ARG A 113 -3.96 -18.03 -4.47
C ARG A 113 -3.73 -16.52 -4.60
N ILE A 114 -2.59 -16.01 -4.09
CA ILE A 114 -2.20 -14.61 -4.24
C ILE A 114 -2.14 -14.20 -5.71
N LEU A 115 -1.46 -14.98 -6.55
CA LEU A 115 -1.33 -14.68 -7.99
C LEU A 115 -2.65 -14.78 -8.74
N SER A 116 -3.51 -15.75 -8.39
CA SER A 116 -4.86 -15.85 -8.97
C SER A 116 -5.73 -14.65 -8.62
N GLN A 117 -5.68 -14.20 -7.36
CA GLN A 117 -6.40 -12.98 -6.96
C GLN A 117 -5.79 -11.71 -7.60
N THR A 118 -4.47 -11.66 -7.78
CA THR A 118 -3.80 -10.58 -8.52
C THR A 118 -4.27 -10.53 -9.97
N SER A 119 -4.30 -11.66 -10.67
CA SER A 119 -4.83 -11.76 -12.04
C SER A 119 -6.28 -11.27 -12.12
N THR A 120 -7.11 -11.70 -11.18
CA THR A 120 -8.52 -11.28 -11.10
C THR A 120 -8.62 -9.77 -10.87
N PHE A 121 -7.84 -9.22 -9.94
CA PHE A 121 -7.82 -7.79 -9.65
C PHE A 121 -7.39 -6.95 -10.86
N LEU A 122 -6.32 -7.36 -11.54
CA LEU A 122 -5.86 -6.68 -12.77
C LEU A 122 -6.96 -6.63 -13.83
N LYS A 123 -7.64 -7.76 -14.04
CA LYS A 123 -8.76 -7.88 -14.99
C LYS A 123 -9.95 -7.03 -14.59
N ASP A 124 -10.39 -7.13 -13.34
CA ASP A 124 -11.58 -6.42 -12.85
C ASP A 124 -11.35 -4.91 -12.75
N SER A 125 -10.10 -4.47 -12.55
CA SER A 125 -9.69 -3.06 -12.61
C SER A 125 -9.47 -2.56 -14.05
N HIS A 126 -9.66 -3.40 -15.07
CA HIS A 126 -9.45 -3.09 -16.50
C HIS A 126 -8.03 -2.60 -16.81
N PHE A 127 -7.02 -3.15 -16.13
CA PHE A 127 -5.65 -2.97 -16.58
C PHE A 127 -5.36 -3.78 -17.84
N THR A 128 -4.55 -3.21 -18.71
CA THR A 128 -4.16 -3.78 -20.00
C THR A 128 -2.65 -3.74 -20.20
N LYS A 129 -2.14 -4.36 -21.25
CA LYS A 129 -0.72 -4.25 -21.60
C LYS A 129 -0.24 -2.82 -21.86
N ASP A 130 -1.14 -1.89 -22.22
CA ASP A 130 -0.77 -0.50 -22.49
C ASP A 130 -0.47 0.25 -21.18
N ASP A 131 -0.97 -0.24 -20.04
CA ASP A 131 -0.71 0.33 -18.72
C ASP A 131 0.71 0.03 -18.21
N ILE A 132 1.41 -0.93 -18.77
CA ILE A 132 2.78 -1.34 -18.38
C ILE A 132 3.77 -0.16 -18.46
N SER A 133 3.57 0.75 -19.41
CA SER A 133 4.43 1.90 -19.64
C SER A 133 3.95 3.19 -18.97
N VAL A 134 2.87 3.14 -18.20
CA VAL A 134 2.35 4.30 -17.48
C VAL A 134 3.29 4.66 -16.34
N ASP A 135 3.88 5.83 -16.41
CA ASP A 135 4.68 6.43 -15.36
C ASP A 135 3.84 7.30 -14.42
N ILE A 136 4.43 7.78 -13.33
CA ILE A 136 3.73 8.58 -12.32
C ILE A 136 3.18 9.89 -12.91
N THR A 137 3.87 10.50 -13.86
CA THR A 137 3.43 11.74 -14.51
C THR A 137 2.16 11.49 -15.32
N THR A 138 2.20 10.48 -16.19
CA THR A 138 1.05 10.08 -17.02
C THR A 138 -0.15 9.66 -16.15
N ALA A 139 0.09 8.89 -15.09
CA ALA A 139 -0.97 8.48 -14.17
C ALA A 139 -1.62 9.68 -13.48
N THR A 140 -0.79 10.61 -12.98
CA THR A 140 -1.25 11.82 -12.31
C THR A 140 -2.05 12.72 -13.24
N GLU A 141 -1.53 13.02 -14.42
CA GLU A 141 -2.23 13.86 -15.42
C GLU A 141 -3.56 13.24 -15.82
N THR A 142 -3.61 11.93 -16.09
CA THR A 142 -4.83 11.21 -16.44
C THR A 142 -5.91 11.35 -15.36
N PHE A 143 -5.52 11.24 -14.09
CA PHE A 143 -6.44 11.38 -12.96
C PHE A 143 -6.91 12.83 -12.79
N LEU A 144 -6.00 13.82 -12.84
CA LEU A 144 -6.32 15.23 -12.71
C LEU A 144 -7.25 15.75 -13.83
N GLU A 145 -7.12 15.21 -15.03
CA GLU A 145 -8.00 15.50 -16.16
C GLU A 145 -9.40 14.84 -16.07
N GLY A 146 -9.66 14.06 -15.01
CA GLY A 146 -10.92 13.33 -14.82
C GLY A 146 -11.11 12.16 -15.79
N LYS A 147 -10.05 11.66 -16.42
CA LYS A 147 -10.07 10.51 -17.33
C LYS A 147 -9.96 9.18 -16.61
N ALA A 148 -9.59 9.20 -15.32
CA ALA A 148 -9.58 8.03 -14.44
C ALA A 148 -10.45 8.30 -13.20
N ALA A 149 -11.17 7.26 -12.75
CA ALA A 149 -12.06 7.37 -11.59
C ALA A 149 -11.34 7.17 -10.26
N MET A 150 -10.32 6.36 -10.23
CA MET A 150 -9.54 6.06 -9.03
C MET A 150 -8.03 6.12 -9.30
N PHE A 151 -7.27 6.55 -8.29
CA PHE A 151 -5.81 6.67 -8.31
C PHE A 151 -5.24 6.01 -7.05
N HIS A 152 -4.09 5.35 -7.17
CA HIS A 152 -3.37 4.84 -5.99
C HIS A 152 -2.66 5.98 -5.29
N GLY A 153 -2.88 6.14 -3.98
CA GLY A 153 -2.24 7.24 -3.32
C GLY A 153 -2.30 7.26 -1.80
N TYR A 154 -1.71 8.28 -1.27
CA TYR A 154 -1.61 8.56 0.16
C TYR A 154 -2.21 9.95 0.47
N PRO A 155 -2.46 10.29 1.75
CA PRO A 155 -3.25 11.46 2.14
C PRO A 155 -2.79 12.79 1.56
N ALA A 156 -1.48 13.02 1.50
CA ALA A 156 -0.95 14.30 1.02
C ALA A 156 -1.34 14.58 -0.44
N LEU A 157 -1.49 13.54 -1.27
CA LEU A 157 -1.89 13.69 -2.67
C LEU A 157 -3.32 14.23 -2.81
N ILE A 158 -4.24 13.89 -1.91
CA ILE A 158 -5.61 14.41 -1.97
C ILE A 158 -5.60 15.93 -1.89
N GLN A 159 -4.88 16.49 -0.92
CA GLN A 159 -4.78 17.94 -0.76
C GLN A 159 -4.09 18.61 -1.95
N GLU A 160 -3.14 17.94 -2.57
CA GLU A 160 -2.46 18.42 -3.76
C GLU A 160 -3.39 18.39 -4.98
N PHE A 161 -4.09 17.30 -5.20
CA PHE A 161 -5.01 17.15 -6.32
C PHE A 161 -6.21 18.08 -6.21
N GLN A 162 -6.77 18.29 -5.03
CA GLN A 162 -7.88 19.23 -4.81
C GLN A 162 -7.53 20.69 -5.12
N LYS A 163 -6.24 21.06 -5.17
CA LYS A 163 -5.82 22.38 -5.62
C LYS A 163 -5.81 22.51 -7.16
N GLN A 164 -5.79 21.39 -7.87
CA GLN A 164 -5.60 21.34 -9.31
C GLN A 164 -6.86 20.91 -10.07
N MET A 165 -7.83 20.30 -9.39
CA MET A 165 -9.08 19.84 -9.98
C MET A 165 -10.28 20.26 -9.14
N ASP A 166 -11.38 20.62 -9.81
CA ASP A 166 -12.66 20.94 -9.16
C ASP A 166 -13.47 19.64 -8.99
N ALA A 167 -13.04 18.80 -8.03
CA ALA A 167 -13.68 17.54 -7.73
C ALA A 167 -13.63 17.21 -6.23
N GLU A 168 -14.68 16.59 -5.74
CA GLU A 168 -14.68 15.96 -4.41
C GLU A 168 -13.89 14.64 -4.49
N LEU A 169 -12.84 14.53 -3.69
CA LEU A 169 -12.02 13.33 -3.57
C LEU A 169 -12.28 12.66 -2.23
N ILE A 170 -12.44 11.34 -2.27
CA ILE A 170 -12.56 10.50 -1.08
C ILE A 170 -11.56 9.35 -1.16
N ARG A 171 -11.43 8.61 -0.07
CA ARG A 171 -10.63 7.38 -0.03
C ARG A 171 -11.51 6.16 -0.07
N ILE A 172 -11.03 5.14 -0.76
CA ILE A 172 -11.63 3.81 -0.77
C ILE A 172 -10.57 2.83 -0.26
N PRO A 173 -10.90 1.96 0.72
CA PRO A 173 -9.97 0.93 1.19
C PRO A 173 -9.75 -0.14 0.11
N PHE A 174 -8.78 -1.02 0.33
CA PHE A 174 -8.63 -2.23 -0.47
C PHE A 174 -9.52 -3.34 0.09
N PHE A 175 -10.23 -4.03 -0.79
CA PHE A 175 -11.20 -5.04 -0.42
C PHE A 175 -10.65 -6.46 -0.58
N SER A 176 -10.95 -7.31 0.37
CA SER A 176 -10.71 -8.76 0.24
C SER A 176 -11.60 -9.35 -0.86
N GLN A 177 -11.03 -10.22 -1.71
CA GLN A 177 -11.79 -10.98 -2.71
C GLN A 177 -12.51 -12.18 -2.09
N THR A 178 -12.13 -12.58 -0.89
CA THR A 178 -12.61 -13.82 -0.25
C THR A 178 -13.48 -13.58 0.99
N SER A 179 -13.61 -12.32 1.43
CA SER A 179 -14.45 -11.92 2.55
C SER A 179 -15.01 -10.52 2.33
N ASP A 180 -15.93 -10.08 3.19
CA ASP A 180 -16.44 -8.69 3.20
C ASP A 180 -15.52 -7.71 3.94
N GLU A 181 -14.28 -8.12 4.24
CA GLU A 181 -13.30 -7.29 4.92
C GLU A 181 -12.62 -6.32 3.95
N ALA A 182 -12.27 -5.16 4.50
CA ALA A 182 -11.53 -4.14 3.80
C ALA A 182 -10.36 -3.65 4.67
N PHE A 183 -9.29 -3.20 4.03
CA PHE A 183 -8.04 -2.87 4.70
C PHE A 183 -7.43 -1.59 4.17
N ILE A 184 -6.76 -0.87 5.07
CA ILE A 184 -5.83 0.20 4.74
C ILE A 184 -4.45 -0.44 4.60
N ASN A 185 -3.82 -0.31 3.44
CA ASN A 185 -2.42 -0.71 3.29
C ASN A 185 -1.54 0.37 3.93
N MET A 186 -0.65 0.00 4.85
CA MET A 186 0.19 0.94 5.58
C MET A 186 1.67 0.65 5.37
N THR A 187 2.41 1.72 5.10
CA THR A 187 3.87 1.70 5.08
C THR A 187 4.40 2.42 6.31
N PRO A 188 5.11 1.73 7.23
CA PRO A 188 5.86 2.40 8.28
C PRO A 188 6.88 3.35 7.65
N SER A 189 6.99 4.58 8.16
CA SER A 189 7.77 5.65 7.54
C SER A 189 8.41 6.57 8.56
N LEU A 190 9.19 7.55 8.06
CA LEU A 190 10.04 8.40 8.88
C LEU A 190 10.92 7.57 9.81
N ASN A 191 11.64 6.63 9.22
CA ASN A 191 12.49 5.73 9.95
C ASN A 191 13.72 6.45 10.49
N ILE A 192 13.95 6.35 11.80
CA ILE A 192 15.09 6.94 12.49
C ILE A 192 16.04 5.83 12.92
N ALA A 193 17.31 6.03 12.64
CA ALA A 193 18.40 5.24 13.19
C ALA A 193 19.51 6.16 13.68
N PHE A 194 20.18 5.78 14.75
CA PHE A 194 21.32 6.50 15.24
C PHE A 194 22.63 5.93 14.67
N ASN A 195 23.52 6.84 14.30
CA ASN A 195 24.87 6.43 13.90
C ASN A 195 25.58 5.84 15.13
N LYS A 196 26.16 4.65 14.98
CA LYS A 196 26.90 3.94 16.04
C LYS A 196 28.02 4.79 16.66
N ASP A 197 28.61 5.72 15.91
CA ASP A 197 29.67 6.59 16.42
C ASP A 197 29.18 7.58 17.50
N LEU A 198 27.87 7.77 17.68
CA LEU A 198 27.31 8.56 18.78
C LEU A 198 27.65 7.95 20.14
N GLU A 199 27.85 6.63 20.26
CA GLU A 199 28.29 5.98 21.49
C GLU A 199 29.62 6.56 22.02
N LYS A 200 30.46 7.11 21.13
CA LYS A 200 31.77 7.72 21.45
C LYS A 200 31.65 9.17 21.91
N ASN A 201 30.44 9.76 21.84
CA ASN A 201 30.19 11.14 22.23
C ASN A 201 28.88 11.24 23.03
N PRO A 202 28.91 11.06 24.36
CA PRO A 202 27.70 11.05 25.20
C PRO A 202 26.85 12.32 25.08
N GLU A 203 27.46 13.50 24.98
CA GLU A 203 26.71 14.77 24.86
C GLU A 203 25.88 14.80 23.56
N LYS A 204 26.45 14.33 22.45
CA LYS A 204 25.70 14.26 21.19
C LYS A 204 24.64 13.17 21.21
N LEU A 205 24.90 12.06 21.88
CA LEU A 205 23.93 10.99 22.05
C LEU A 205 22.73 11.48 22.85
N ASP A 206 22.96 12.20 23.97
CA ASP A 206 21.89 12.76 24.79
C ASP A 206 21.01 13.73 23.99
N ILE A 207 21.61 14.62 23.21
CA ILE A 207 20.86 15.53 22.32
C ILE A 207 20.06 14.74 21.27
N ALA A 208 20.62 13.69 20.69
CA ALA A 208 19.91 12.87 19.70
C ALA A 208 18.72 12.14 20.31
N LEU A 209 18.88 11.65 21.55
CA LEU A 209 17.79 11.04 22.33
C LEU A 209 16.70 12.05 22.69
N ASP A 210 17.06 13.27 23.09
CA ASP A 210 16.10 14.35 23.35
C ASP A 210 15.26 14.70 22.10
N VAL A 211 15.90 14.72 20.93
CA VAL A 211 15.19 14.92 19.66
C VAL A 211 14.22 13.75 19.37
N LEU A 212 14.66 12.52 19.58
CA LEU A 212 13.80 11.36 19.42
C LEU A 212 12.63 11.39 20.39
N ASP A 213 12.87 11.68 21.68
CA ASP A 213 11.82 11.78 22.69
C ASP A 213 10.79 12.86 22.32
N CYS A 214 11.24 14.00 21.78
CA CYS A 214 10.35 15.02 21.26
C CYS A 214 9.48 14.49 20.12
N MET A 215 10.05 13.74 19.17
CA MET A 215 9.31 13.21 18.01
C MET A 215 8.30 12.11 18.38
N ILE A 216 8.63 11.26 19.37
CA ILE A 216 7.74 10.17 19.80
C ILE A 216 6.75 10.61 20.90
N SER A 217 6.90 11.80 21.45
CA SER A 217 5.95 12.38 22.42
C SER A 217 4.56 12.53 21.81
N GLU A 218 3.52 12.61 22.65
CA GLU A 218 2.16 12.84 22.19
C GLU A 218 2.04 14.10 21.33
N GLU A 219 2.66 15.20 21.74
CA GLU A 219 2.63 16.46 20.99
C GLU A 219 3.41 16.36 19.68
N GLY A 220 4.59 15.74 19.67
CA GLY A 220 5.39 15.51 18.47
C GLY A 220 4.65 14.65 17.46
N GLN A 221 4.05 13.56 17.91
CA GLN A 221 3.25 12.67 17.07
C GLN A 221 2.01 13.38 16.48
N LYS A 222 1.31 14.19 17.26
CA LYS A 222 0.19 15.01 16.75
C LYS A 222 0.65 15.99 15.68
N ARG A 223 1.77 16.68 15.89
CA ARG A 223 2.32 17.63 14.91
C ARG A 223 2.72 16.95 13.61
N ILE A 224 3.34 15.77 13.69
CA ILE A 224 3.73 14.96 12.52
C ILE A 224 2.48 14.53 11.75
N ALA A 225 1.48 13.97 12.44
CA ALA A 225 0.24 13.51 11.82
C ALA A 225 -0.54 14.66 11.17
N ASP A 226 -0.70 15.77 11.87
CA ASP A 226 -1.42 16.96 11.39
C ASP A 226 -0.75 17.62 10.18
N GLY A 227 0.57 17.62 10.13
CA GLY A 227 1.32 18.25 9.05
C GLY A 227 1.42 17.44 7.78
N SER A 228 1.39 16.11 7.88
CA SER A 228 1.74 15.20 6.78
C SER A 228 0.62 14.25 6.36
N GLY A 229 -0.52 14.24 7.07
CA GLY A 229 -1.62 13.30 6.80
C GLY A 229 -1.22 11.84 7.03
N VAL A 230 -0.26 11.60 7.91
CA VAL A 230 0.22 10.27 8.30
C VAL A 230 -0.46 9.79 9.59
N ILE A 231 -0.35 8.51 9.88
CA ILE A 231 -0.90 7.90 11.08
C ILE A 231 0.21 7.77 12.13
N SER A 232 -0.06 8.20 13.37
CA SER A 232 0.86 7.92 14.48
C SER A 232 0.98 6.42 14.71
N LEU A 233 2.19 5.92 14.90
CA LEU A 233 2.44 4.55 15.34
C LEU A 233 2.45 4.39 16.86
N ASN A 234 2.23 5.46 17.60
CA ASN A 234 2.00 5.43 19.03
C ASN A 234 0.51 5.19 19.31
N THR A 235 0.18 4.10 20.02
CA THR A 235 -1.20 3.72 20.35
C THR A 235 -1.92 4.72 21.24
N ASP A 236 -1.17 5.49 22.03
CA ASP A 236 -1.72 6.49 22.97
C ASP A 236 -2.09 7.81 22.29
N VAL A 237 -1.67 7.97 21.02
CA VAL A 237 -1.98 9.16 20.22
C VAL A 237 -3.12 8.83 19.27
N PRO A 238 -4.31 9.40 19.45
CA PRO A 238 -5.40 9.22 18.51
C PRO A 238 -4.99 9.63 17.11
N THR A 239 -5.20 8.75 16.15
CA THR A 239 -4.97 9.06 14.75
C THR A 239 -6.02 10.06 14.29
N MET A 240 -5.68 11.33 14.30
CA MET A 240 -6.49 12.40 13.75
C MET A 240 -6.07 12.63 12.30
N MET A 241 -6.50 11.76 11.41
CA MET A 241 -6.44 12.09 9.99
C MET A 241 -7.51 13.15 9.72
N LYS A 242 -7.11 14.33 9.26
CA LYS A 242 -8.04 15.42 8.93
C LYS A 242 -8.98 15.06 7.79
N ASP A 243 -8.59 14.10 6.97
CA ASP A 243 -9.38 13.60 5.85
C ASP A 243 -9.38 12.07 5.88
N VAL A 244 -10.38 11.53 6.57
CA VAL A 244 -10.65 10.08 6.65
C VAL A 244 -11.87 9.69 5.83
N SER A 245 -12.40 10.61 5.01
CA SER A 245 -13.60 10.36 4.23
C SER A 245 -13.49 9.08 3.42
N GLY A 246 -14.38 8.14 3.70
CA GLY A 246 -14.42 6.82 3.10
C GLY A 246 -13.65 5.71 3.84
N LEU A 247 -12.92 6.03 4.93
CA LEU A 247 -12.11 5.06 5.70
C LEU A 247 -12.50 4.98 7.18
N GLU A 248 -13.60 5.59 7.59
CA GLU A 248 -13.99 5.72 9.00
C GLU A 248 -14.13 4.36 9.68
N LYS A 249 -14.69 3.39 8.96
CA LYS A 249 -14.90 2.02 9.48
C LYS A 249 -13.55 1.31 9.66
N GLU A 250 -12.68 1.32 8.65
CA GLU A 250 -11.40 0.62 8.66
C GLU A 250 -10.48 1.16 9.75
N ILE A 251 -10.54 2.47 10.01
CA ILE A 251 -9.80 3.12 11.11
C ILE A 251 -10.37 2.69 12.46
N GLN A 252 -11.70 2.69 12.64
CA GLN A 252 -12.35 2.26 13.87
C GLN A 252 -12.10 0.78 14.17
N ASP A 253 -12.18 -0.06 13.16
CA ASP A 253 -11.96 -1.51 13.26
C ASP A 253 -10.47 -1.86 13.33
N ASN A 254 -9.55 -0.88 13.21
CA ASN A 254 -8.11 -1.08 13.11
C ASN A 254 -7.72 -2.08 12.00
N SER A 255 -8.44 -2.03 10.88
CA SER A 255 -8.24 -2.89 9.70
C SER A 255 -7.03 -2.41 8.90
N VAL A 256 -5.84 -2.57 9.49
CA VAL A 256 -4.57 -2.11 8.93
C VAL A 256 -3.73 -3.29 8.50
N TYR A 257 -3.34 -3.30 7.24
CA TYR A 257 -2.36 -4.20 6.68
C TYR A 257 -1.01 -3.50 6.55
N ILE A 258 0.02 -3.98 7.25
CA ILE A 258 1.38 -3.49 7.04
C ILE A 258 1.95 -4.22 5.83
N ARG A 259 2.26 -3.45 4.80
CA ARG A 259 2.74 -4.03 3.54
C ARG A 259 4.06 -4.77 3.73
N TYR A 260 4.18 -5.91 3.05
CA TYR A 260 5.45 -6.59 2.89
C TYR A 260 6.34 -5.80 1.91
N SER A 261 7.60 -5.58 2.28
CA SER A 261 8.53 -4.77 1.48
C SER A 261 9.94 -5.35 1.58
N ALA A 262 10.27 -6.28 0.69
CA ALA A 262 11.64 -6.74 0.48
C ALA A 262 12.12 -6.26 -0.89
N GLN A 263 13.33 -5.71 -0.97
CA GLN A 263 13.82 -5.11 -2.21
C GLN A 263 13.84 -6.08 -3.41
N LYS A 264 14.18 -7.35 -3.19
CA LYS A 264 14.10 -8.37 -4.24
C LYS A 264 12.68 -8.59 -4.75
N SER A 265 11.65 -8.40 -3.90
CA SER A 265 10.25 -8.59 -4.29
C SER A 265 9.76 -7.53 -5.28
N PHE A 266 10.31 -6.33 -5.29
CA PHE A 266 9.96 -5.29 -6.25
C PHE A 266 10.27 -5.73 -7.69
N ALA A 267 11.51 -6.14 -7.95
CA ALA A 267 11.91 -6.61 -9.29
C ALA A 267 11.15 -7.86 -9.73
N ALA A 268 10.81 -8.76 -8.79
CA ALA A 268 9.98 -9.91 -9.05
C ALA A 268 8.55 -9.51 -9.41
N SER A 269 7.97 -8.57 -8.65
CA SER A 269 6.61 -8.06 -8.88
C SER A 269 6.47 -7.40 -10.23
N LEU A 270 7.47 -6.59 -10.64
CA LEU A 270 7.50 -5.96 -11.96
C LEU A 270 7.38 -7.01 -13.08
N LYS A 271 8.24 -8.03 -13.05
CA LYS A 271 8.21 -9.10 -14.06
C LYS A 271 6.89 -9.85 -14.09
N VAL A 272 6.35 -10.15 -12.91
CA VAL A 272 5.11 -10.92 -12.77
C VAL A 272 3.91 -10.13 -13.27
N VAL A 273 3.72 -8.89 -12.80
CA VAL A 273 2.58 -8.06 -13.20
C VAL A 273 2.63 -7.74 -14.69
N HIS A 274 3.79 -7.36 -15.22
CA HIS A 274 3.94 -7.11 -16.65
C HIS A 274 3.69 -8.37 -17.49
N GLY A 275 4.18 -9.54 -17.04
CA GLY A 275 3.97 -10.80 -17.72
C GLY A 275 2.50 -11.24 -17.74
N LEU A 276 1.76 -11.02 -16.64
CA LEU A 276 0.33 -11.28 -16.56
C LEU A 276 -0.45 -10.33 -17.49
N LEU A 277 -0.13 -9.03 -17.50
CA LEU A 277 -0.81 -8.02 -18.33
C LEU A 277 -0.52 -8.18 -19.82
N SER A 278 0.71 -8.57 -20.19
CA SER A 278 1.07 -8.81 -21.60
C SER A 278 0.55 -10.14 -22.13
N GLY A 279 0.10 -11.05 -21.24
CA GLY A 279 -0.28 -12.43 -21.59
C GLY A 279 0.91 -13.35 -21.86
N GLU A 280 2.13 -12.92 -21.53
CA GLU A 280 3.35 -13.75 -21.66
C GLU A 280 3.48 -14.75 -20.49
N MET A 281 2.76 -14.53 -19.40
CA MET A 281 2.72 -15.40 -18.23
C MET A 281 1.28 -15.75 -17.86
N ASP A 282 1.08 -17.00 -17.52
CA ASP A 282 -0.02 -17.47 -16.69
C ASP A 282 0.40 -17.46 -15.20
N GLU A 283 -0.50 -17.83 -14.31
CA GLU A 283 -0.27 -17.83 -12.86
C GLU A 283 0.83 -18.82 -12.44
N GLU A 284 1.01 -19.94 -13.14
CA GLU A 284 2.04 -20.93 -12.84
C GLU A 284 3.42 -20.43 -13.20
N LYS A 285 3.59 -19.86 -14.39
CA LYS A 285 4.83 -19.22 -14.82
C LYS A 285 5.17 -17.99 -13.98
N ALA A 286 4.15 -17.24 -13.54
CA ALA A 286 4.33 -16.11 -12.63
C ALA A 286 4.90 -16.57 -11.27
N TYR A 287 4.38 -17.68 -10.72
CA TYR A 287 4.90 -18.29 -9.50
C TYR A 287 6.36 -18.73 -9.65
N ASP A 288 6.69 -19.44 -10.72
CA ASP A 288 8.06 -19.91 -11.00
C ASP A 288 9.02 -18.72 -11.17
N THR A 289 8.58 -17.65 -11.83
CA THR A 289 9.35 -16.42 -12.02
C THR A 289 9.62 -15.73 -10.67
N LEU A 290 8.60 -15.63 -9.82
CA LEU A 290 8.73 -15.08 -8.48
C LEU A 290 9.77 -15.85 -7.66
N CYS A 291 9.65 -17.18 -7.61
CA CYS A 291 10.59 -18.06 -6.91
C CYS A 291 12.02 -17.91 -7.45
N SER A 292 12.20 -17.83 -8.76
CA SER A 292 13.52 -17.70 -9.40
C SER A 292 14.19 -16.38 -9.06
N VAL A 293 13.47 -15.27 -9.13
CA VAL A 293 14.03 -13.92 -8.83
C VAL A 293 14.36 -13.77 -7.36
N MET A 294 13.52 -14.32 -6.47
CA MET A 294 13.74 -14.21 -5.03
C MET A 294 14.89 -15.10 -4.52
N ASN A 295 15.19 -16.20 -5.24
CA ASN A 295 16.27 -17.12 -4.88
C ASN A 295 17.61 -16.79 -5.58
N SER A 296 17.65 -15.80 -6.48
CA SER A 296 18.85 -15.31 -7.14
C SER A 296 19.50 -14.19 -6.32
#